data_64ad7602f5e484fc7ae24874da2668e5
#
_entry.id   64ad7602f5e484fc7ae24874da2668e5
#
_cell.length_a   1.000
_cell.length_b   1.000
_cell.length_c   1.000
_cell.angle_alpha   90.00
_cell.angle_beta   90.00
_cell.angle_gamma   90.00
#
_symmetry.space_group_name_H-M   'P 1'
#
loop_
_entity.id
_entity.type
_entity.pdbx_description
1 polymer ?
#
loop_
_entity_poly.entity_id
_entity_poly.type
_entity_poly.pdbx_seq_one_letter_code
_entity_poly.pdbx_strand_id
1 'polypeptide(L)'
;MKNIIYLFVITLVFTSCGDDPFSKVKTENVEQAAVRDNTPSKFPVMTFDKKVHDFGTIMDGAAQETVFSYTNTGEAPLVITEIKSTCGCTVPQDWSRAPLLPGESSQFTVKFNGKGMNKTSKTVTIKANTQRGTESVRISAFINKPGGVAPPAGPIIQ
;
A
#
# COMPACT_ATOMS: atom_id res chain seq x y z
N MET A 1 63.29 30.87 -31.66
CA MET A 1 62.60 29.67 -32.15
C MET A 1 62.02 28.77 -31.03
N LYS A 2 62.62 28.75 -29.85
CA LYS A 2 62.11 27.96 -28.73
C LYS A 2 60.74 28.41 -28.18
N ASN A 3 60.48 29.70 -28.17
CA ASN A 3 59.23 30.26 -27.59
C ASN A 3 58.01 30.14 -28.52
N ILE A 4 58.16 29.94 -29.81
CA ILE A 4 57.10 29.77 -30.76
C ILE A 4 56.52 28.36 -30.66
N ILE A 5 57.30 27.35 -30.31
CA ILE A 5 56.89 25.96 -30.14
C ILE A 5 56.00 25.81 -28.89
N TYR A 6 56.28 26.58 -27.80
CA TYR A 6 55.45 26.56 -26.61
C TYR A 6 54.08 27.19 -26.80
N LEU A 7 53.99 28.19 -27.68
CA LEU A 7 52.74 28.86 -27.99
C LEU A 7 51.82 27.99 -28.85
N PHE A 8 52.41 27.11 -29.68
CA PHE A 8 51.63 26.18 -30.52
C PHE A 8 51.15 24.94 -29.78
N VAL A 9 51.82 24.56 -28.66
CA VAL A 9 51.38 23.42 -27.83
C VAL A 9 50.23 23.79 -26.90
N ILE A 10 50.13 25.06 -26.49
CA ILE A 10 49.05 25.53 -25.59
C ILE A 10 47.72 25.69 -26.34
N THR A 11 47.72 25.94 -27.66
CA THR A 11 46.50 26.09 -28.45
C THR A 11 45.82 24.77 -28.82
N LEU A 12 46.46 23.62 -28.60
CA LEU A 12 45.92 22.30 -28.99
C LEU A 12 45.10 21.61 -27.88
N VAL A 13 44.97 22.21 -26.68
CA VAL A 13 44.34 21.55 -25.52
C VAL A 13 42.86 21.96 -25.31
N PHE A 14 42.33 22.89 -26.13
CA PHE A 14 40.94 23.38 -25.95
C PHE A 14 39.89 22.88 -26.98
N THR A 15 40.22 21.82 -27.73
CA THR A 15 39.22 21.21 -28.65
C THR A 15 38.80 19.84 -28.11
N SER A 16 38.25 19.78 -26.92
CA SER A 16 37.58 18.59 -26.46
C SER A 16 36.41 18.98 -25.53
N CYS A 17 35.24 18.60 -25.95
CA CYS A 17 33.94 18.55 -25.32
C CYS A 17 32.92 19.50 -25.97
N GLY A 18 32.49 19.12 -27.16
CA GLY A 18 31.27 19.62 -27.77
C GLY A 18 30.26 18.49 -28.02
N ASP A 19 30.18 17.52 -27.09
CA ASP A 19 29.05 16.59 -27.11
C ASP A 19 27.91 17.23 -26.32
N ASP A 20 27.01 17.85 -27.04
CA ASP A 20 25.76 18.36 -26.50
C ASP A 20 24.98 17.18 -25.90
N PRO A 21 24.73 17.15 -24.58
CA PRO A 21 24.03 16.03 -23.94
C PRO A 21 22.64 15.79 -24.51
N PHE A 22 22.05 16.80 -25.17
CA PHE A 22 20.75 16.67 -25.85
C PHE A 22 20.84 15.95 -27.20
N SER A 23 22.01 15.89 -27.85
CA SER A 23 22.16 15.20 -29.15
C SER A 23 22.01 13.67 -29.05
N LYS A 24 22.11 13.11 -27.86
CA LYS A 24 21.92 11.67 -27.58
C LYS A 24 20.46 11.28 -27.32
N VAL A 25 19.57 12.25 -27.16
CA VAL A 25 18.15 12.00 -27.00
C VAL A 25 17.51 11.90 -28.38
N LYS A 26 17.19 10.70 -28.79
CA LYS A 26 16.44 10.49 -30.05
C LYS A 26 15.05 11.06 -29.88
N THR A 27 14.62 11.92 -30.82
CA THR A 27 13.26 12.51 -30.87
C THR A 27 12.18 11.44 -30.80
N GLU A 28 12.40 10.28 -31.40
CA GLU A 28 11.53 9.11 -31.34
C GLU A 28 11.28 8.64 -29.89
N ASN A 29 12.31 8.66 -29.04
CA ASN A 29 12.17 8.28 -27.64
C ASN A 29 11.38 9.33 -26.85
N VAL A 30 11.48 10.61 -27.20
CA VAL A 30 10.71 11.69 -26.55
C VAL A 30 9.24 11.59 -26.93
N GLU A 31 8.93 11.32 -28.19
CA GLU A 31 7.55 11.11 -28.65
C GLU A 31 6.92 9.86 -27.99
N GLN A 32 7.67 8.76 -27.90
CA GLN A 32 7.20 7.55 -27.23
C GLN A 32 6.97 7.77 -25.71
N ALA A 33 7.82 8.58 -25.08
CA ALA A 33 7.63 8.97 -23.66
C ALA A 33 6.37 9.83 -23.50
N ALA A 34 6.18 10.82 -24.38
CA ALA A 34 4.99 11.69 -24.35
C ALA A 34 3.68 10.92 -24.59
N VAL A 35 3.69 9.93 -25.48
CA VAL A 35 2.53 9.04 -25.69
C VAL A 35 2.25 8.20 -24.45
N ARG A 36 3.29 7.68 -23.79
CA ARG A 36 3.16 6.90 -22.54
C ARG A 36 2.60 7.74 -21.42
N ASP A 37 3.11 8.97 -21.25
CA ASP A 37 2.69 9.89 -20.19
C ASP A 37 1.26 10.40 -20.39
N ASN A 38 0.78 10.47 -21.64
CA ASN A 38 -0.59 10.84 -21.97
C ASN A 38 -1.58 9.67 -21.94
N THR A 39 -1.09 8.42 -21.80
CA THR A 39 -1.99 7.27 -21.67
C THR A 39 -2.52 7.23 -20.24
N PRO A 40 -3.87 7.20 -20.02
CA PRO A 40 -4.43 7.09 -18.68
C PRO A 40 -3.82 5.87 -17.97
N SER A 41 -3.15 6.12 -16.85
CA SER A 41 -2.58 5.05 -16.06
C SER A 41 -3.70 4.17 -15.54
N LYS A 42 -3.74 2.92 -15.98
CA LYS A 42 -4.68 1.92 -15.46
C LYS A 42 -4.20 1.47 -14.09
N PHE A 43 -5.01 1.68 -13.09
CA PHE A 43 -4.71 1.24 -11.73
C PHE A 43 -5.62 0.10 -11.29
N PRO A 44 -5.12 -0.81 -10.45
CA PRO A 44 -5.98 -1.71 -9.73
C PRO A 44 -6.78 -0.95 -8.66
N VAL A 45 -7.98 -1.41 -8.40
CA VAL A 45 -8.86 -0.89 -7.35
C VAL A 45 -9.23 -2.02 -6.41
N MET A 46 -8.90 -1.87 -5.13
CA MET A 46 -9.20 -2.85 -4.10
C MET A 46 -10.52 -2.51 -3.42
N THR A 47 -11.58 -3.24 -3.77
CA THR A 47 -12.92 -3.09 -3.20
C THR A 47 -13.16 -4.18 -2.17
N PHE A 48 -13.50 -3.80 -0.94
CA PHE A 48 -13.77 -4.72 0.16
C PHE A 48 -15.28 -4.94 0.31
N ASP A 49 -15.69 -6.16 0.63
CA ASP A 49 -17.08 -6.47 1.01
C ASP A 49 -17.47 -5.75 2.31
N LYS A 50 -16.51 -5.68 3.26
CA LYS A 50 -16.62 -4.92 4.50
C LYS A 50 -15.27 -4.29 4.85
N LYS A 51 -15.27 -3.06 5.32
CA LYS A 51 -14.04 -2.37 5.81
C LYS A 51 -13.96 -2.36 7.33
N VAL A 52 -15.02 -2.72 8.03
CA VAL A 52 -15.10 -2.75 9.49
C VAL A 52 -15.74 -4.07 9.93
N HIS A 53 -15.17 -4.66 10.98
CA HIS A 53 -15.77 -5.80 11.65
C HIS A 53 -15.78 -5.56 13.15
N ASP A 54 -16.94 -5.73 13.77
CA ASP A 54 -17.12 -5.63 15.22
C ASP A 54 -17.36 -7.02 15.82
N PHE A 55 -16.50 -7.44 16.74
CA PHE A 55 -16.64 -8.69 17.47
C PHE A 55 -17.66 -8.60 18.63
N GLY A 56 -18.21 -7.40 18.85
CA GLY A 56 -19.11 -7.19 19.99
C GLY A 56 -18.35 -7.22 21.33
N THR A 57 -19.04 -7.73 22.36
CA THR A 57 -18.45 -7.88 23.69
C THR A 57 -17.72 -9.22 23.81
N ILE A 58 -16.43 -9.16 24.13
CA ILE A 58 -15.60 -10.34 24.36
C ILE A 58 -14.94 -10.28 25.73
N MET A 59 -14.51 -11.42 26.26
CA MET A 59 -13.71 -11.48 27.48
C MET A 59 -12.25 -11.14 27.19
N ASP A 60 -11.56 -10.53 28.16
CA ASP A 60 -10.12 -10.22 28.05
C ASP A 60 -9.31 -11.50 27.76
N GLY A 61 -8.53 -11.46 26.67
CA GLY A 61 -7.75 -12.60 26.20
C GLY A 61 -8.51 -13.63 25.36
N ALA A 62 -9.82 -13.45 25.12
CA ALA A 62 -10.58 -14.30 24.22
C ALA A 62 -10.21 -13.99 22.76
N ALA A 63 -9.38 -14.83 22.16
CA ALA A 63 -8.94 -14.68 20.79
C ALA A 63 -10.12 -14.71 19.82
N GLN A 64 -10.10 -13.81 18.84
CA GLN A 64 -11.14 -13.66 17.81
C GLN A 64 -10.49 -13.71 16.43
N GLU A 65 -11.30 -14.11 15.44
CA GLU A 65 -10.85 -14.19 14.05
C GLU A 65 -11.95 -13.67 13.11
N THR A 66 -11.56 -12.97 12.06
CA THR A 66 -12.48 -12.56 11.00
C THR A 66 -11.77 -12.57 9.65
N VAL A 67 -12.55 -12.80 8.58
CA VAL A 67 -12.08 -12.76 7.21
C VAL A 67 -12.51 -11.45 6.55
N PHE A 68 -11.60 -10.85 5.81
CA PHE A 68 -11.87 -9.72 4.92
C PHE A 68 -11.69 -10.18 3.49
N SER A 69 -12.78 -10.14 2.72
CA SER A 69 -12.79 -10.43 1.29
C SER A 69 -12.67 -9.13 0.50
N TYR A 70 -11.98 -9.19 -0.63
CA TYR A 70 -11.79 -8.06 -1.52
C TYR A 70 -11.77 -8.53 -2.97
N THR A 71 -12.17 -7.63 -3.87
CA THR A 71 -12.18 -7.84 -5.32
C THR A 71 -11.34 -6.76 -5.99
N ASN A 72 -10.57 -7.13 -6.99
CA ASN A 72 -9.93 -6.16 -7.87
C ASN A 72 -10.97 -5.64 -8.88
N THR A 73 -11.56 -4.49 -8.62
CA THR A 73 -12.53 -3.83 -9.51
C THR A 73 -11.88 -2.84 -10.47
N GLY A 74 -10.55 -2.76 -10.48
CA GLY A 74 -9.78 -1.91 -11.37
C GLY A 74 -9.47 -2.58 -12.72
N GLU A 75 -8.62 -1.93 -13.50
CA GLU A 75 -8.26 -2.38 -14.85
C GLU A 75 -6.84 -2.96 -14.96
N ALA A 76 -6.08 -2.95 -13.88
CA ALA A 76 -4.73 -3.51 -13.82
C ALA A 76 -4.62 -4.60 -12.76
N PRO A 77 -3.65 -5.52 -12.84
CA PRO A 77 -3.43 -6.53 -11.82
C PRO A 77 -3.11 -5.91 -10.46
N LEU A 78 -3.81 -6.33 -9.41
CA LEU A 78 -3.62 -5.92 -8.02
C LEU A 78 -2.55 -6.78 -7.36
N VAL A 79 -1.52 -6.14 -6.81
CA VAL A 79 -0.45 -6.80 -6.06
C VAL A 79 -0.40 -6.23 -4.65
N ILE A 80 -0.53 -7.08 -3.65
CA ILE A 80 -0.33 -6.73 -2.25
C ILE A 80 1.13 -6.99 -1.89
N THR A 81 1.82 -5.99 -1.36
CA THR A 81 3.22 -6.10 -0.95
C THR A 81 3.34 -6.38 0.54
N GLU A 82 2.42 -5.85 1.34
CA GLU A 82 2.45 -5.99 2.79
C GLU A 82 1.05 -5.85 3.39
N ILE A 83 0.74 -6.66 4.40
CA ILE A 83 -0.40 -6.44 5.30
C ILE A 83 0.12 -6.41 6.72
N LYS A 84 -0.13 -5.34 7.46
CA LYS A 84 0.25 -5.23 8.86
C LYS A 84 -0.79 -4.52 9.71
N SER A 85 -0.77 -4.82 10.99
CA SER A 85 -1.57 -4.14 12.00
C SER A 85 -0.75 -3.11 12.77
N THR A 86 -1.44 -2.14 13.35
CA THR A 86 -0.85 -1.12 14.23
C THR A 86 -0.27 -1.67 15.54
N CYS A 87 -0.56 -2.93 15.89
CA CYS A 87 -0.02 -3.59 17.09
C CYS A 87 0.21 -5.09 16.83
N GLY A 88 1.13 -5.69 17.58
CA GLY A 88 1.36 -7.15 17.56
C GLY A 88 0.21 -7.99 18.12
N CYS A 89 -0.86 -7.36 18.64
CA CYS A 89 -2.05 -8.05 19.13
C CYS A 89 -3.04 -8.46 18.04
N THR A 90 -2.79 -8.05 16.79
CA THR A 90 -3.61 -8.35 15.61
C THR A 90 -2.67 -8.81 14.49
N VAL A 91 -2.87 -10.02 14.00
CA VAL A 91 -1.98 -10.65 13.01
C VAL A 91 -2.78 -10.97 11.75
N PRO A 92 -2.47 -10.31 10.60
CA PRO A 92 -2.99 -10.70 9.30
C PRO A 92 -2.33 -12.01 8.82
N GLN A 93 -3.13 -12.92 8.29
CA GLN A 93 -2.69 -14.23 7.79
C GLN A 93 -3.37 -14.58 6.47
N ASP A 94 -2.89 -15.62 5.80
CA ASP A 94 -3.52 -16.27 4.66
C ASP A 94 -3.76 -15.34 3.46
N TRP A 95 -2.84 -14.41 3.19
CA TRP A 95 -2.90 -13.52 2.04
C TRP A 95 -1.86 -13.88 0.97
N SER A 96 -2.21 -13.63 -0.29
CA SER A 96 -1.35 -13.91 -1.43
C SER A 96 -0.62 -12.64 -1.91
N ARG A 97 0.63 -12.82 -2.37
CA ARG A 97 1.40 -11.80 -3.11
C ARG A 97 1.29 -11.98 -4.63
N ALA A 98 0.64 -13.03 -5.08
CA ALA A 98 0.39 -13.22 -6.50
C ALA A 98 -0.50 -12.09 -7.04
N PRO A 99 -0.27 -11.63 -8.27
CA PRO A 99 -1.14 -10.67 -8.91
C PRO A 99 -2.58 -11.18 -9.00
N LEU A 100 -3.54 -10.37 -8.57
CA LEU A 100 -4.97 -10.63 -8.69
C LEU A 100 -5.50 -9.88 -9.91
N LEU A 101 -6.00 -10.59 -10.89
CA LEU A 101 -6.46 -10.00 -12.15
C LEU A 101 -7.76 -9.17 -11.96
N PRO A 102 -8.07 -8.24 -12.88
CA PRO A 102 -9.34 -7.53 -12.88
C PRO A 102 -10.54 -8.47 -12.79
N GLY A 103 -11.45 -8.18 -11.86
CA GLY A 103 -12.64 -8.99 -11.57
C GLY A 103 -12.43 -10.17 -10.63
N GLU A 104 -11.19 -10.55 -10.33
CA GLU A 104 -10.90 -11.62 -9.38
C GLU A 104 -11.04 -11.15 -7.94
N SER A 105 -11.43 -12.10 -7.07
CA SER A 105 -11.57 -11.89 -5.62
C SER A 105 -10.59 -12.73 -4.84
N SER A 106 -10.18 -12.21 -3.68
CA SER A 106 -9.34 -12.91 -2.72
C SER A 106 -9.71 -12.47 -1.30
N GLN A 107 -9.04 -13.04 -0.31
CA GLN A 107 -9.33 -12.76 1.10
C GLN A 107 -8.06 -12.86 1.95
N PHE A 108 -8.13 -12.32 3.14
CA PHE A 108 -7.15 -12.53 4.20
C PHE A 108 -7.85 -12.62 5.56
N THR A 109 -7.23 -13.36 6.45
CA THR A 109 -7.69 -13.57 7.80
C THR A 109 -7.02 -12.59 8.75
N VAL A 110 -7.77 -12.05 9.72
CA VAL A 110 -7.26 -11.21 10.80
C VAL A 110 -7.52 -11.89 12.12
N LYS A 111 -6.45 -12.28 12.83
CA LYS A 111 -6.50 -12.84 14.19
C LYS A 111 -6.22 -11.76 15.20
N PHE A 112 -7.13 -11.57 16.14
CA PHE A 112 -7.03 -10.67 17.28
C PHE A 112 -6.92 -11.46 18.57
N ASN A 113 -5.94 -11.17 19.41
CA ASN A 113 -5.70 -11.91 20.65
C ASN A 113 -6.68 -11.57 21.80
N GLY A 114 -7.65 -10.70 21.55
CA GLY A 114 -8.67 -10.31 22.51
C GLY A 114 -8.16 -9.46 23.67
N LYS A 115 -6.92 -8.97 23.64
CA LYS A 115 -6.38 -8.15 24.73
C LYS A 115 -6.63 -6.66 24.54
N GLY A 116 -7.02 -6.00 25.63
CA GLY A 116 -7.27 -4.57 25.63
C GLY A 116 -8.11 -4.15 26.83
N MET A 117 -8.77 -3.02 26.72
CA MET A 117 -9.69 -2.50 27.74
C MET A 117 -10.87 -1.77 27.10
N ASN A 118 -12.08 -2.03 27.56
CA ASN A 118 -13.29 -1.36 27.10
C ASN A 118 -13.43 -1.41 25.56
N LYS A 119 -13.87 -0.32 24.96
CA LYS A 119 -13.96 -0.22 23.50
C LYS A 119 -12.55 -0.17 22.89
N THR A 120 -12.17 -1.23 22.21
CA THR A 120 -10.87 -1.37 21.55
C THR A 120 -11.07 -1.44 20.05
N SER A 121 -10.25 -0.70 19.29
CA SER A 121 -10.27 -0.70 17.83
C SER A 121 -8.84 -0.84 17.30
N LYS A 122 -8.67 -1.66 16.25
CA LYS A 122 -7.37 -1.89 15.61
C LYS A 122 -7.51 -1.72 14.11
N THR A 123 -6.52 -1.08 13.51
CA THR A 123 -6.46 -0.88 12.06
C THR A 123 -5.45 -1.86 11.46
N VAL A 124 -5.86 -2.50 10.38
CA VAL A 124 -4.99 -3.30 9.53
C VAL A 124 -4.76 -2.53 8.25
N THR A 125 -3.50 -2.29 7.95
CA THR A 125 -3.04 -1.52 6.79
C THR A 125 -2.54 -2.49 5.72
N ILE A 126 -2.98 -2.30 4.50
CA ILE A 126 -2.65 -3.09 3.32
C ILE A 126 -1.89 -2.19 2.35
N LYS A 127 -0.63 -2.52 2.06
CA LYS A 127 0.15 -1.86 0.99
C LYS A 127 -0.03 -2.62 -0.31
N ALA A 128 -0.47 -1.93 -1.34
CA ALA A 128 -0.74 -2.48 -2.65
C ALA A 128 -0.42 -1.45 -3.74
N ASN A 129 -0.32 -1.89 -4.98
CA ASN A 129 -0.07 -1.04 -6.14
C ASN A 129 -1.30 -0.24 -6.62
N THR A 130 -2.29 0.00 -5.73
CA THR A 130 -3.42 0.90 -5.98
C THR A 130 -2.93 2.34 -6.14
N GLN A 131 -3.74 3.21 -6.71
CA GLN A 131 -3.40 4.64 -6.86
C GLN A 131 -3.03 5.32 -5.53
N ARG A 132 -3.66 4.89 -4.41
CA ARG A 132 -3.34 5.37 -3.07
C ARG A 132 -2.09 4.73 -2.45
N GLY A 133 -1.66 3.59 -2.97
CA GLY A 133 -0.57 2.80 -2.41
C GLY A 133 -0.91 2.08 -1.10
N THR A 134 -2.01 2.47 -0.45
CA THR A 134 -2.38 1.96 0.88
C THR A 134 -3.90 1.93 1.04
N GLU A 135 -4.39 0.78 1.50
CA GLU A 135 -5.78 0.57 1.92
C GLU A 135 -5.83 0.16 3.39
N SER A 136 -7.00 0.23 4.01
CA SER A 136 -7.15 -0.15 5.41
C SER A 136 -8.51 -0.76 5.71
N VAL A 137 -8.49 -1.71 6.65
CA VAL A 137 -9.69 -2.25 7.30
C VAL A 137 -9.55 -2.11 8.82
N ARG A 138 -10.65 -2.21 9.53
CA ARG A 138 -10.70 -2.02 10.99
C ARG A 138 -11.45 -3.16 11.66
N ILE A 139 -10.94 -3.60 12.78
CA ILE A 139 -11.66 -4.45 13.73
C ILE A 139 -11.95 -3.68 15.00
N SER A 140 -13.06 -3.99 15.68
CA SER A 140 -13.42 -3.46 16.98
C SER A 140 -13.98 -4.54 17.90
N ALA A 141 -13.86 -4.32 19.19
CA ALA A 141 -14.46 -5.13 20.23
C ALA A 141 -14.65 -4.30 21.50
N PHE A 142 -15.61 -4.68 22.32
CA PHE A 142 -15.70 -4.23 23.69
C PHE A 142 -15.12 -5.34 24.58
N ILE A 143 -14.02 -5.04 25.27
CA ILE A 143 -13.31 -6.04 26.10
C ILE A 143 -13.76 -5.93 27.54
N ASN A 144 -14.40 -6.99 28.01
CA ASN A 144 -14.86 -7.12 29.39
C ASN A 144 -13.80 -7.83 30.23
N LYS A 145 -13.34 -7.19 31.29
CA LYS A 145 -12.45 -7.82 32.29
C LYS A 145 -13.25 -8.45 33.41
N PRO A 146 -12.80 -9.58 33.96
CA PRO A 146 -13.37 -10.12 35.17
C PRO A 146 -13.34 -9.06 36.29
N GLY A 147 -14.51 -8.66 36.78
CA GLY A 147 -14.67 -7.58 37.76
C GLY A 147 -14.91 -6.18 37.19
N GLY A 148 -15.00 -6.02 35.86
CA GLY A 148 -15.42 -4.77 35.20
C GLY A 148 -16.94 -4.64 35.14
N VAL A 149 -17.45 -3.41 35.31
CA VAL A 149 -18.88 -3.11 35.15
C VAL A 149 -19.26 -3.29 33.69
N ALA A 150 -20.31 -4.07 33.42
CA ALA A 150 -20.87 -4.20 32.05
C ALA A 150 -21.29 -2.81 31.53
N PRO A 151 -21.10 -2.51 30.24
CA PRO A 151 -21.61 -1.27 29.67
C PRO A 151 -23.12 -1.19 29.88
N PRO A 152 -23.68 0.00 30.10
CA PRO A 152 -25.12 0.17 30.19
C PRO A 152 -25.72 -0.29 28.84
N ALA A 153 -26.74 -1.15 28.92
CA ALA A 153 -27.50 -1.56 27.76
C ALA A 153 -28.02 -0.29 27.05
N GLY A 154 -27.62 -0.08 25.81
CA GLY A 154 -28.13 1.04 25.03
C GLY A 154 -29.65 0.95 24.91
N PRO A 155 -30.35 2.09 24.68
CA PRO A 155 -31.80 2.10 24.57
C PRO A 155 -32.25 1.14 23.47
N ILE A 156 -33.13 0.22 23.81
CA ILE A 156 -33.83 -0.66 22.86
C ILE A 156 -34.76 0.26 22.07
N ILE A 157 -34.43 0.57 20.84
CA ILE A 157 -35.33 1.24 19.92
C ILE A 157 -36.35 0.16 19.46
N GLN A 158 -37.53 0.27 19.97
CA GLN A 158 -38.70 -0.47 19.47
C GLN A 158 -39.21 0.18 18.18
#